data_0fe6c8bf2bcc53674d7dd4dd9cfba8a0
#
_entry.id   0fe6c8bf2bcc53674d7dd4dd9cfba8a0
#
_cell.length_a   1.000
_cell.length_b   1.000
_cell.length_c   1.000
_cell.angle_alpha   90.00
_cell.angle_beta   90.00
_cell.angle_gamma   90.00
#
_symmetry.space_group_name_H-M   'P 1'
#
loop_
_entity.id
_entity.type
_entity.pdbx_description
1 polymer ?
#
loop_
_entity_poly.entity_id
_entity_poly.type
_entity_poly.pdbx_seq_one_letter_code
_entity_poly.pdbx_strand_id
1 'polypeptide(L)'
;MISDFTQASSELRIVASQIESDRFGMTVARLNISTKSDVSDEQIVEICQNSESNLLILRYPTSRVRLAQKLAFIKGMVVYQADTLVYFAKEIGLSNTKIEQNHDWKFHEAKSSDNSDLVQLSKIIFEEYPSHYRANELLSSVAIRDGYAQWAQVGLQDSKKLTVLVESPEAKVIGFALISFDGDTAEIELNGIHLDAQGRGAYGSLLSWLSSHLATRGVKKLCISTQIQNERVIRAWIRSGFNLVFSLNTFHLMQPN
;
A
#
# COMPACT_ATOMS: atom_id res chain seq x y z
N MET A 1 4.24 -1.56 7.16
CA MET A 1 3.54 -0.37 7.75
C MET A 1 4.39 0.88 7.56
N ILE A 2 3.80 2.07 7.71
CA ILE A 2 4.54 3.35 7.64
C ILE A 2 5.72 3.38 8.64
N SER A 3 5.58 2.74 9.78
CA SER A 3 6.63 2.58 10.78
C SER A 3 7.91 1.94 10.22
N ASP A 4 7.80 1.01 9.27
CA ASP A 4 8.95 0.35 8.65
C ASP A 4 9.86 1.34 7.92
N PHE A 5 9.33 2.50 7.52
CA PHE A 5 10.05 3.53 6.80
C PHE A 5 10.36 4.78 7.61
N THR A 6 9.85 4.89 8.83
CA THR A 6 10.01 6.11 9.66
C THR A 6 10.81 5.89 10.93
N GLN A 7 11.12 4.63 11.27
CA GLN A 7 12.02 4.32 12.39
C GLN A 7 13.48 4.46 11.96
N ALA A 8 14.33 4.90 12.90
CA ALA A 8 15.77 4.94 12.67
C ALA A 8 16.29 3.50 12.51
N SER A 9 17.08 3.26 11.48
CA SER A 9 17.72 1.97 11.23
C SER A 9 19.08 2.19 10.60
N SER A 10 20.10 1.60 11.22
CA SER A 10 21.47 1.48 10.71
C SER A 10 21.73 0.11 10.09
N GLU A 11 20.75 -0.80 10.15
CA GLU A 11 20.88 -2.17 9.65
C GLU A 11 20.21 -2.30 8.28
N LEU A 12 20.95 -2.87 7.33
CA LEU A 12 20.44 -3.32 6.05
C LEU A 12 20.09 -4.80 6.12
N ARG A 13 18.82 -5.12 5.87
CA ARG A 13 18.36 -6.51 5.89
C ARG A 13 17.52 -6.82 4.67
N ILE A 14 18.00 -7.75 3.84
CA ILE A 14 17.18 -8.39 2.82
C ILE A 14 16.28 -9.42 3.50
N VAL A 15 14.98 -9.30 3.29
CA VAL A 15 13.96 -10.18 3.87
C VAL A 15 13.30 -10.96 2.76
N ALA A 16 13.41 -12.30 2.81
CA ALA A 16 12.71 -13.16 1.86
C ALA A 16 11.19 -13.00 2.00
N SER A 17 10.50 -12.91 0.88
CA SER A 17 9.03 -12.81 0.83
C SER A 17 8.45 -14.12 0.31
N GLN A 18 8.13 -15.05 1.22
CA GLN A 18 7.58 -16.35 0.85
C GLN A 18 6.27 -16.21 0.07
N ILE A 19 5.39 -15.33 0.52
CA ILE A 19 4.08 -15.09 -0.12
C ILE A 19 4.21 -14.62 -1.58
N GLU A 20 5.22 -13.80 -1.89
CA GLU A 20 5.48 -13.33 -3.25
C GLU A 20 6.23 -14.40 -4.05
N SER A 21 7.12 -15.14 -3.40
CA SER A 21 7.84 -16.24 -4.04
C SER A 21 6.87 -17.33 -4.51
N ASP A 22 5.93 -17.72 -3.68
CA ASP A 22 4.89 -18.69 -4.02
C ASP A 22 3.97 -18.17 -5.13
N ARG A 23 3.62 -16.89 -5.06
CA ARG A 23 2.74 -16.23 -6.03
C ARG A 23 3.34 -16.16 -7.43
N PHE A 24 4.63 -15.85 -7.52
CA PHE A 24 5.29 -15.61 -8.80
C PHE A 24 6.15 -16.79 -9.28
N GLY A 25 6.27 -17.85 -8.49
CA GLY A 25 7.05 -19.04 -8.85
C GLY A 25 8.56 -18.77 -8.97
N MET A 26 9.06 -17.75 -8.25
CA MET A 26 10.48 -17.38 -8.23
C MET A 26 10.84 -16.84 -6.83
N THR A 27 12.13 -16.86 -6.48
CA THR A 27 12.55 -16.30 -5.19
C THR A 27 12.41 -14.76 -5.20
N VAL A 28 11.60 -14.22 -4.28
CA VAL A 28 11.40 -12.79 -4.11
C VAL A 28 11.88 -12.36 -2.72
N ALA A 29 12.64 -11.28 -2.68
CA ALA A 29 13.06 -10.66 -1.44
C ALA A 29 12.79 -9.15 -1.46
N ARG A 30 12.79 -8.55 -0.28
CA ARG A 30 12.58 -7.11 -0.08
C ARG A 30 13.70 -6.49 0.71
N LEU A 31 14.10 -5.27 0.30
CA LEU A 31 14.99 -4.40 1.05
C LEU A 31 14.31 -3.04 1.19
N ASN A 32 13.96 -2.66 2.41
CA ASN A 32 13.33 -1.39 2.72
C ASN A 32 14.32 -0.48 3.45
N ILE A 33 14.56 0.71 2.91
CA ILE A 33 15.43 1.71 3.51
C ILE A 33 14.57 2.79 4.17
N SER A 34 14.77 2.97 5.47
CA SER A 34 14.05 4.00 6.23
C SER A 34 14.43 5.41 5.79
N THR A 35 13.49 6.35 5.92
CA THR A 35 13.74 7.79 5.72
C THR A 35 14.74 8.37 6.72
N LYS A 36 14.99 7.66 7.83
CA LYS A 36 15.94 8.03 8.89
C LYS A 36 17.17 7.13 8.92
N SER A 37 17.41 6.35 7.86
CA SER A 37 18.59 5.49 7.76
C SER A 37 19.83 6.32 7.46
N ASP A 38 20.90 6.09 8.20
CA ASP A 38 22.23 6.67 8.04
C ASP A 38 23.16 5.82 7.14
N VAL A 39 22.66 4.70 6.65
CA VAL A 39 23.40 3.79 5.75
C VAL A 39 23.79 4.50 4.46
N SER A 40 25.02 4.31 3.99
CA SER A 40 25.49 4.91 2.75
C SER A 40 24.88 4.29 1.49
N ASP A 41 24.84 5.02 0.39
CA ASP A 41 24.38 4.50 -0.89
C ASP A 41 25.26 3.35 -1.40
N GLU A 42 26.56 3.36 -1.07
CA GLU A 42 27.52 2.31 -1.41
C GLU A 42 27.17 1.00 -0.73
N GLN A 43 26.83 1.03 0.56
CA GLN A 43 26.40 -0.13 1.31
C GLN A 43 25.08 -0.70 0.77
N ILE A 44 24.16 0.17 0.36
CA ILE A 44 22.90 -0.29 -0.27
C ILE A 44 23.17 -0.99 -1.60
N VAL A 45 24.05 -0.43 -2.43
CA VAL A 45 24.42 -1.04 -3.73
C VAL A 45 25.11 -2.39 -3.50
N GLU A 46 26.03 -2.48 -2.54
CA GLU A 46 26.77 -3.70 -2.21
C GLU A 46 25.83 -4.83 -1.78
N ILE A 47 24.90 -4.56 -0.86
CA ILE A 47 23.93 -5.59 -0.41
C ILE A 47 22.97 -5.99 -1.54
N CYS A 48 22.56 -5.05 -2.41
CA CYS A 48 21.73 -5.36 -3.58
C CYS A 48 22.47 -6.26 -4.57
N GLN A 49 23.75 -5.96 -4.85
CA GLN A 49 24.57 -6.75 -5.77
C GLN A 49 24.81 -8.18 -5.29
N ASN A 50 24.86 -8.40 -3.99
CA ASN A 50 25.05 -9.71 -3.37
C ASN A 50 23.72 -10.47 -3.10
N SER A 51 22.59 -9.96 -3.58
CA SER A 51 21.31 -10.64 -3.44
C SER A 51 21.24 -11.89 -4.32
N GLU A 52 20.86 -13.02 -3.74
CA GLU A 52 20.67 -14.30 -4.44
C GLU A 52 19.23 -14.52 -4.93
N SER A 53 18.30 -13.59 -4.63
CA SER A 53 16.90 -13.71 -5.05
C SER A 53 16.75 -13.42 -6.55
N ASN A 54 15.84 -14.13 -7.23
CA ASN A 54 15.52 -13.85 -8.64
C ASN A 54 14.98 -12.42 -8.81
N LEU A 55 14.20 -11.94 -7.84
CA LEU A 55 13.69 -10.59 -7.78
C LEU A 55 13.93 -9.99 -6.40
N LEU A 56 14.75 -8.94 -6.33
CA LEU A 56 14.86 -8.07 -5.16
C LEU A 56 14.01 -6.80 -5.39
N ILE A 57 13.05 -6.55 -4.51
CA ILE A 57 12.24 -5.34 -4.48
C ILE A 57 12.88 -4.38 -3.47
N LEU A 58 13.55 -3.35 -3.97
CA LEU A 58 14.16 -2.31 -3.15
C LEU A 58 13.24 -1.11 -3.04
N ARG A 59 12.98 -0.64 -1.81
CA ARG A 59 12.32 0.65 -1.54
C ARG A 59 13.24 1.57 -0.75
N TYR A 60 13.41 2.79 -1.23
CA TYR A 60 14.27 3.79 -0.59
C TYR A 60 13.71 5.21 -0.75
N PRO A 61 14.01 6.14 0.18
CA PRO A 61 13.54 7.53 0.13
C PRO A 61 13.96 8.25 -1.15
N THR A 62 13.03 8.97 -1.77
CA THR A 62 13.31 9.75 -2.99
C THR A 62 14.38 10.84 -2.79
N SER A 63 14.64 11.24 -1.54
CA SER A 63 15.74 12.15 -1.18
C SER A 63 17.13 11.62 -1.50
N ARG A 64 17.28 10.29 -1.68
CA ARG A 64 18.55 9.67 -2.14
C ARG A 64 18.68 9.75 -3.65
N VAL A 65 18.78 10.97 -4.18
CA VAL A 65 18.70 11.26 -5.63
C VAL A 65 19.79 10.59 -6.48
N ARG A 66 20.95 10.27 -5.88
CA ARG A 66 22.07 9.62 -6.57
C ARG A 66 22.01 8.10 -6.58
N LEU A 67 21.19 7.50 -5.72
CA LEU A 67 21.14 6.04 -5.56
C LEU A 67 20.65 5.35 -6.84
N ALA A 68 19.65 5.91 -7.54
CA ALA A 68 19.18 5.37 -8.82
C ALA A 68 20.29 5.19 -9.85
N GLN A 69 21.18 6.19 -9.98
CA GLN A 69 22.31 6.12 -10.89
C GLN A 69 23.30 5.01 -10.47
N LYS A 70 23.62 4.90 -9.19
CA LYS A 70 24.53 3.87 -8.68
C LYS A 70 23.96 2.46 -8.89
N LEU A 71 22.66 2.26 -8.66
CA LEU A 71 21.97 1.00 -8.89
C LEU A 71 22.01 0.58 -10.37
N ALA A 72 21.89 1.52 -11.30
CA ALA A 72 21.97 1.25 -12.75
C ALA A 72 23.32 0.71 -13.21
N PHE A 73 24.39 0.87 -12.43
CA PHE A 73 25.73 0.34 -12.72
C PHE A 73 26.00 -1.03 -12.08
N ILE A 74 25.05 -1.65 -11.39
CA ILE A 74 25.20 -3.02 -10.86
C ILE A 74 25.35 -3.98 -12.04
N LYS A 75 26.49 -4.64 -12.11
CA LYS A 75 26.77 -5.61 -13.19
C LYS A 75 26.03 -6.94 -12.91
N GLY A 76 25.59 -7.58 -14.00
CA GLY A 76 24.97 -8.91 -13.91
C GLY A 76 23.54 -8.89 -13.39
N MET A 77 22.89 -7.73 -13.30
CA MET A 77 21.47 -7.58 -12.93
C MET A 77 20.73 -6.69 -13.92
N VAL A 78 19.46 -6.97 -14.12
CA VAL A 78 18.52 -6.04 -14.75
C VAL A 78 17.93 -5.16 -13.65
N VAL A 79 18.17 -3.85 -13.73
CA VAL A 79 17.76 -2.89 -12.69
C VAL A 79 16.91 -1.80 -13.31
N TYR A 80 15.72 -1.58 -12.79
CA TYR A 80 14.83 -0.48 -13.24
C TYR A 80 13.92 0.01 -12.11
N GLN A 81 13.50 1.25 -12.24
CA GLN A 81 12.50 1.84 -11.36
C GLN A 81 11.11 1.32 -11.76
N ALA A 82 10.42 0.70 -10.81
CA ALA A 82 9.11 0.13 -11.01
C ALA A 82 7.98 1.13 -10.69
N ASP A 83 8.11 1.89 -9.61
CA ASP A 83 7.21 3.00 -9.28
C ASP A 83 7.85 4.00 -8.31
N THR A 84 7.09 5.02 -7.96
CA THR A 84 7.33 5.88 -6.78
C THR A 84 6.08 5.81 -5.89
N LEU A 85 6.25 5.31 -4.68
CA LEU A 85 5.21 5.23 -3.67
C LEU A 85 5.19 6.53 -2.86
N VAL A 86 4.02 7.13 -2.67
CA VAL A 86 3.83 8.37 -1.90
C VAL A 86 2.99 8.08 -0.66
N TYR A 87 3.46 8.54 0.50
CA TYR A 87 2.79 8.40 1.79
C TYR A 87 2.15 9.70 2.21
N PHE A 88 0.88 9.62 2.55
CA PHE A 88 0.09 10.72 3.06
C PHE A 88 -0.37 10.43 4.49
N ALA A 89 -0.54 11.47 5.27
CA ALA A 89 -1.09 11.37 6.61
C ALA A 89 -2.03 12.53 6.93
N LYS A 90 -2.94 12.26 7.87
CA LYS A 90 -3.89 13.23 8.41
C LYS A 90 -3.98 13.04 9.92
N GLU A 91 -3.89 14.13 10.66
CA GLU A 91 -4.25 14.13 12.08
C GLU A 91 -5.77 14.04 12.20
N ILE A 92 -6.25 13.11 13.04
CA ILE A 92 -7.68 12.90 13.28
C ILE A 92 -7.97 13.06 14.77
N GLY A 93 -9.16 13.56 15.10
CA GLY A 93 -9.57 13.79 16.48
C GLY A 93 -11.07 14.02 16.60
N LEU A 94 -11.61 13.85 17.79
CA LEU A 94 -13.05 13.94 18.07
C LEU A 94 -13.64 15.34 17.75
N SER A 95 -12.85 16.40 17.81
CA SER A 95 -13.29 17.76 17.52
C SER A 95 -13.51 18.05 16.03
N ASN A 96 -12.98 17.23 15.13
CA ASN A 96 -13.06 17.42 13.68
C ASN A 96 -14.14 16.56 13.02
N THR A 97 -14.99 15.92 13.80
CA THR A 97 -16.00 14.96 13.32
C THR A 97 -17.30 15.63 12.87
N LYS A 98 -17.26 16.65 12.01
CA LYS A 98 -18.41 16.92 11.17
C LYS A 98 -18.48 15.83 10.11
N ILE A 99 -19.19 14.74 10.43
CA ILE A 99 -19.58 13.76 9.43
C ILE A 99 -20.61 14.46 8.54
N GLU A 100 -20.21 14.93 7.39
CA GLU A 100 -21.15 15.07 6.28
C GLU A 100 -21.58 13.65 5.91
N GLN A 101 -22.62 13.17 6.58
CA GLN A 101 -23.25 11.90 6.24
C GLN A 101 -23.89 12.12 4.86
N ASN A 102 -23.17 11.73 3.82
CA ASN A 102 -23.84 11.43 2.57
C ASN A 102 -24.66 10.16 2.85
N HIS A 103 -25.97 10.29 2.96
CA HIS A 103 -26.92 9.22 3.35
C HIS A 103 -27.01 8.07 2.33
N ASP A 104 -26.30 8.21 1.20
CA ASP A 104 -26.34 7.22 0.11
C ASP A 104 -25.44 6.00 0.35
N TRP A 105 -24.47 6.08 1.28
CA TRP A 105 -23.49 5.02 1.52
C TRP A 105 -23.55 4.52 2.96
N LYS A 106 -23.54 3.19 3.14
CA LYS A 106 -23.43 2.56 4.46
C LYS A 106 -22.01 2.03 4.66
N PHE A 107 -21.51 2.17 5.88
CA PHE A 107 -20.18 1.69 6.27
C PHE A 107 -20.31 0.79 7.48
N HIS A 108 -19.70 -0.38 7.45
CA HIS A 108 -19.68 -1.30 8.59
C HIS A 108 -18.39 -2.11 8.62
N GLU A 109 -18.07 -2.63 9.79
CA GLU A 109 -16.94 -3.55 9.96
C GLU A 109 -17.29 -4.90 9.35
N ALA A 110 -16.38 -5.42 8.51
CA ALA A 110 -16.56 -6.69 7.84
C ALA A 110 -16.53 -7.87 8.82
N LYS A 111 -17.28 -8.90 8.54
CA LYS A 111 -17.31 -10.18 9.27
C LYS A 111 -16.72 -11.28 8.41
N SER A 112 -16.38 -12.42 9.00
CA SER A 112 -15.87 -13.58 8.27
C SER A 112 -16.83 -14.07 7.17
N SER A 113 -18.17 -13.84 7.33
CA SER A 113 -19.18 -14.14 6.31
C SER A 113 -19.00 -13.33 5.02
N ASP A 114 -18.36 -12.16 5.09
CA ASP A 114 -18.22 -11.23 3.96
C ASP A 114 -16.99 -11.56 3.09
N ASN A 115 -16.25 -12.62 3.45
CA ASN A 115 -15.01 -13.00 2.80
C ASN A 115 -15.15 -13.22 1.29
N SER A 116 -16.22 -13.89 0.86
CA SER A 116 -16.45 -14.16 -0.57
C SER A 116 -16.61 -12.87 -1.38
N ASP A 117 -17.45 -11.97 -0.87
CA ASP A 117 -17.74 -10.70 -1.54
C ASP A 117 -16.51 -9.77 -1.56
N LEU A 118 -15.76 -9.73 -0.45
CA LEU A 118 -14.51 -8.98 -0.35
C LEU A 118 -13.47 -9.46 -1.36
N VAL A 119 -13.27 -10.78 -1.48
CA VAL A 119 -12.33 -11.39 -2.42
C VAL A 119 -12.71 -11.07 -3.87
N GLN A 120 -13.99 -11.25 -4.24
CA GLN A 120 -14.47 -10.95 -5.59
C GLN A 120 -14.34 -9.46 -5.90
N LEU A 121 -14.78 -8.59 -5.00
CA LEU A 121 -14.68 -7.14 -5.15
C LEU A 121 -13.21 -6.70 -5.30
N SER A 122 -12.30 -7.25 -4.49
CA SER A 122 -10.87 -6.95 -4.58
C SER A 122 -10.31 -7.32 -5.96
N LYS A 123 -10.66 -8.49 -6.52
CA LYS A 123 -10.24 -8.88 -7.87
C LYS A 123 -10.69 -7.87 -8.92
N ILE A 124 -11.93 -7.39 -8.84
CA ILE A 124 -12.46 -6.39 -9.78
C ILE A 124 -11.74 -5.05 -9.63
N ILE A 125 -11.56 -4.56 -8.40
CA ILE A 125 -10.94 -3.26 -8.13
C ILE A 125 -9.48 -3.23 -8.59
N PHE A 126 -8.74 -4.32 -8.39
CA PHE A 126 -7.30 -4.38 -8.66
C PHE A 126 -6.95 -5.05 -10.00
N GLU A 127 -7.94 -5.36 -10.86
CA GLU A 127 -7.72 -5.99 -12.18
C GLU A 127 -6.67 -5.22 -13.00
N GLU A 128 -6.84 -3.90 -13.12
CA GLU A 128 -5.95 -3.02 -13.89
C GLU A 128 -5.16 -2.03 -13.00
N TYR A 129 -5.03 -2.33 -11.70
CA TYR A 129 -4.34 -1.43 -10.79
C TYR A 129 -2.85 -1.31 -11.14
N PRO A 130 -2.33 -0.07 -11.37
CA PRO A 130 -0.97 0.15 -11.86
C PRO A 130 0.07 0.06 -10.72
N SER A 131 0.18 -1.11 -10.10
CA SER A 131 1.16 -1.36 -9.04
C SER A 131 2.56 -1.55 -9.60
N HIS A 132 3.59 -1.46 -8.75
CA HIS A 132 4.98 -1.70 -9.13
C HIS A 132 5.20 -3.08 -9.76
N TYR A 133 4.37 -4.09 -9.44
CA TYR A 133 4.48 -5.41 -10.07
C TYR A 133 4.23 -5.38 -11.57
N ARG A 134 3.34 -4.48 -12.05
CA ARG A 134 3.03 -4.36 -13.48
C ARG A 134 4.14 -3.74 -14.31
N ALA A 135 5.14 -3.14 -13.68
CA ALA A 135 6.36 -2.70 -14.34
C ALA A 135 7.28 -3.88 -14.71
N ASN A 136 6.98 -5.08 -14.24
CA ASN A 136 7.74 -6.29 -14.51
C ASN A 136 6.95 -7.25 -15.38
N GLU A 137 7.30 -7.34 -16.66
CA GLU A 137 6.62 -8.17 -17.66
C GLU A 137 6.69 -9.68 -17.36
N LEU A 138 7.63 -10.12 -16.51
CA LEU A 138 7.74 -11.53 -16.09
C LEU A 138 6.71 -11.91 -15.02
N LEU A 139 6.05 -10.93 -14.40
CA LEU A 139 5.04 -11.19 -13.38
C LEU A 139 3.64 -11.29 -14.00
N SER A 140 2.99 -12.43 -13.80
CA SER A 140 1.64 -12.70 -14.31
C SER A 140 0.61 -11.69 -13.80
N SER A 141 -0.14 -11.06 -14.70
CA SER A 141 -1.25 -10.14 -14.35
C SER A 141 -2.30 -10.82 -13.47
N VAL A 142 -2.59 -12.09 -13.73
CA VAL A 142 -3.53 -12.90 -12.92
C VAL A 142 -2.98 -13.08 -11.51
N ALA A 143 -1.69 -13.43 -11.38
CA ALA A 143 -1.05 -13.59 -10.07
C ALA A 143 -1.00 -12.28 -9.29
N ILE A 144 -0.78 -11.14 -9.97
CA ILE A 144 -0.81 -9.81 -9.34
C ILE A 144 -2.21 -9.52 -8.78
N ARG A 145 -3.27 -9.65 -9.60
CA ARG A 145 -4.66 -9.45 -9.19
C ARG A 145 -5.06 -10.35 -8.02
N ASP A 146 -4.78 -11.64 -8.13
CA ASP A 146 -5.12 -12.62 -7.10
C ASP A 146 -4.34 -12.37 -5.81
N GLY A 147 -3.14 -11.79 -5.91
CA GLY A 147 -2.36 -11.34 -4.77
C GLY A 147 -3.02 -10.22 -3.96
N TYR A 148 -3.68 -9.28 -4.60
CA TYR A 148 -4.46 -8.25 -3.90
C TYR A 148 -5.69 -8.84 -3.20
N ALA A 149 -6.37 -9.79 -3.85
CA ALA A 149 -7.49 -10.51 -3.25
C ALA A 149 -7.05 -11.35 -2.05
N GLN A 150 -5.92 -12.04 -2.14
CA GLN A 150 -5.30 -12.75 -1.02
C GLN A 150 -4.96 -11.79 0.14
N TRP A 151 -4.40 -10.61 -0.16
CA TRP A 151 -4.09 -9.61 0.87
C TRP A 151 -5.35 -9.15 1.60
N ALA A 152 -6.42 -8.84 0.88
CA ALA A 152 -7.71 -8.49 1.48
C ALA A 152 -8.26 -9.62 2.35
N GLN A 153 -8.21 -10.87 1.87
CA GLN A 153 -8.66 -12.06 2.59
C GLN A 153 -7.88 -12.30 3.90
N VAL A 154 -6.55 -12.32 3.82
CA VAL A 154 -5.69 -12.50 5.00
C VAL A 154 -5.87 -11.36 5.99
N GLY A 155 -6.04 -10.13 5.49
CA GLY A 155 -6.31 -8.96 6.32
C GLY A 155 -7.64 -9.06 7.07
N LEU A 156 -8.69 -9.59 6.44
CA LEU A 156 -9.99 -9.82 7.11
C LEU A 156 -9.89 -10.87 8.23
N GLN A 157 -9.01 -11.85 8.07
CA GLN A 157 -8.81 -12.93 9.06
C GLN A 157 -7.88 -12.54 10.21
N ASP A 158 -7.12 -11.45 10.06
CA ASP A 158 -6.20 -10.96 11.10
C ASP A 158 -6.95 -10.13 12.15
N SER A 159 -7.09 -10.68 13.35
CA SER A 159 -7.77 -10.01 14.47
C SER A 159 -7.12 -8.69 14.93
N LYS A 160 -5.88 -8.40 14.48
CA LYS A 160 -5.17 -7.14 14.75
C LYS A 160 -5.48 -6.05 13.73
N LYS A 161 -6.23 -6.38 12.69
CA LYS A 161 -6.62 -5.47 11.61
C LYS A 161 -8.12 -5.20 11.63
N LEU A 162 -8.52 -4.13 10.97
CA LEU A 162 -9.91 -3.78 10.75
C LEU A 162 -10.17 -3.77 9.25
N THR A 163 -11.17 -4.52 8.81
CA THR A 163 -11.70 -4.39 7.46
C THR A 163 -13.05 -3.70 7.51
N VAL A 164 -13.24 -2.67 6.71
CA VAL A 164 -14.50 -1.93 6.57
C VAL A 164 -15.05 -2.14 5.17
N LEU A 165 -16.35 -2.40 5.06
CA LEU A 165 -17.08 -2.49 3.80
C LEU A 165 -17.88 -1.22 3.55
N VAL A 166 -18.05 -0.91 2.27
CA VAL A 166 -18.93 0.16 1.77
C VAL A 166 -20.05 -0.48 1.00
N GLU A 167 -21.28 -0.20 1.41
CA GLU A 167 -22.50 -0.64 0.73
C GLU A 167 -23.20 0.50 0.02
N SER A 168 -23.75 0.19 -1.16
CA SER A 168 -24.65 1.06 -1.89
C SER A 168 -26.05 1.09 -1.24
N PRO A 169 -26.95 2.03 -1.64
CA PRO A 169 -28.35 2.02 -1.19
C PRO A 169 -29.08 0.71 -1.47
N GLU A 170 -28.68 -0.01 -2.52
CA GLU A 170 -29.26 -1.31 -2.91
C GLU A 170 -28.61 -2.48 -2.14
N ALA A 171 -27.90 -2.22 -1.04
CA ALA A 171 -27.21 -3.20 -0.20
C ALA A 171 -26.18 -4.06 -0.94
N LYS A 172 -25.53 -3.51 -1.98
CA LYS A 172 -24.39 -4.16 -2.66
C LYS A 172 -23.08 -3.66 -2.07
N VAL A 173 -22.16 -4.57 -1.78
CA VAL A 173 -20.80 -4.21 -1.39
C VAL A 173 -20.08 -3.65 -2.60
N ILE A 174 -19.68 -2.37 -2.52
CA ILE A 174 -19.09 -1.59 -3.61
C ILE A 174 -17.71 -1.06 -3.31
N GLY A 175 -17.21 -1.26 -2.11
CA GLY A 175 -15.90 -0.80 -1.69
C GLY A 175 -15.45 -1.41 -0.38
N PHE A 176 -14.18 -1.24 -0.09
CA PHE A 176 -13.61 -1.66 1.19
C PHE A 176 -12.37 -0.86 1.57
N ALA A 177 -11.99 -0.96 2.84
CA ALA A 177 -10.70 -0.54 3.36
C ALA A 177 -10.18 -1.55 4.38
N LEU A 178 -8.91 -1.92 4.28
CA LEU A 178 -8.17 -2.73 5.25
C LEU A 178 -7.22 -1.82 6.02
N ILE A 179 -7.31 -1.84 7.34
CA ILE A 179 -6.60 -0.94 8.24
C ILE A 179 -5.76 -1.74 9.24
N SER A 180 -4.50 -1.35 9.42
CA SER A 180 -3.61 -1.82 10.49
C SER A 180 -3.40 -0.71 11.51
N PHE A 181 -2.92 -1.10 12.72
CA PHE A 181 -2.72 -0.21 13.85
C PHE A 181 -1.30 -0.33 14.40
N ASP A 182 -0.73 0.83 14.78
CA ASP A 182 0.53 0.94 15.49
C ASP A 182 0.42 2.07 16.54
N GLY A 183 0.13 1.70 17.79
CA GLY A 183 -0.17 2.66 18.85
C GLY A 183 -1.40 3.50 18.52
N ASP A 184 -1.24 4.82 18.49
CA ASP A 184 -2.29 5.78 18.12
C ASP A 184 -2.31 6.16 16.63
N THR A 185 -1.56 5.43 15.81
CA THR A 185 -1.52 5.58 14.36
C THR A 185 -2.24 4.40 13.68
N ALA A 186 -3.07 4.70 12.69
CA ALA A 186 -3.65 3.69 11.80
C ALA A 186 -3.15 3.92 10.37
N GLU A 187 -2.99 2.82 9.61
CA GLU A 187 -2.65 2.86 8.19
C GLU A 187 -3.71 2.14 7.36
N ILE A 188 -4.25 2.80 6.36
CA ILE A 188 -5.09 2.17 5.34
C ILE A 188 -4.13 1.46 4.37
N GLU A 189 -3.98 0.15 4.55
CA GLU A 189 -3.05 -0.68 3.76
C GLU A 189 -3.57 -1.00 2.36
N LEU A 190 -4.87 -1.21 2.26
CA LEU A 190 -5.54 -1.58 1.01
C LEU A 190 -6.94 -1.00 1.02
N ASN A 191 -7.36 -0.38 -0.07
CA ASN A 191 -8.70 0.16 -0.20
C ASN A 191 -9.09 0.37 -1.66
N GLY A 192 -10.38 0.43 -1.91
CA GLY A 192 -10.88 0.76 -3.23
C GLY A 192 -12.41 0.80 -3.28
N ILE A 193 -12.91 1.42 -4.37
CA ILE A 193 -14.33 1.51 -4.70
C ILE A 193 -14.52 0.95 -6.10
N HIS A 194 -15.54 0.11 -6.29
CA HIS A 194 -15.94 -0.44 -7.57
C HIS A 194 -16.13 0.67 -8.62
N LEU A 195 -15.75 0.39 -9.86
CA LEU A 195 -15.75 1.38 -10.95
C LEU A 195 -17.11 2.08 -11.11
N ASP A 196 -18.21 1.34 -11.04
CA ASP A 196 -19.58 1.87 -11.22
C ASP A 196 -20.00 2.85 -10.11
N ALA A 197 -19.34 2.82 -8.95
CA ALA A 197 -19.62 3.72 -7.83
C ALA A 197 -18.60 4.88 -7.74
N GLN A 198 -17.60 4.90 -8.60
CA GLN A 198 -16.61 5.98 -8.64
C GLN A 198 -17.23 7.29 -9.18
N GLY A 199 -16.70 8.43 -8.72
CA GLY A 199 -17.21 9.76 -9.11
C GLY A 199 -18.50 10.19 -8.41
N ARG A 200 -19.10 9.33 -7.59
CA ARG A 200 -20.35 9.58 -6.85
C ARG A 200 -20.13 9.94 -5.38
N GLY A 201 -18.91 10.25 -4.97
CA GLY A 201 -18.58 10.64 -3.60
C GLY A 201 -18.31 9.51 -2.60
N ALA A 202 -18.54 8.23 -2.97
CA ALA A 202 -18.37 7.07 -2.09
C ALA A 202 -16.99 7.01 -1.42
N TYR A 203 -15.91 7.30 -2.19
CA TYR A 203 -14.55 7.26 -1.66
C TYR A 203 -14.26 8.36 -0.63
N GLY A 204 -14.69 9.59 -0.91
CA GLY A 204 -14.56 10.70 0.04
C GLY A 204 -15.36 10.45 1.33
N SER A 205 -16.56 9.88 1.20
CA SER A 205 -17.41 9.48 2.34
C SER A 205 -16.75 8.38 3.17
N LEU A 206 -16.10 7.39 2.53
CA LEU A 206 -15.33 6.34 3.21
C LEU A 206 -14.19 6.96 4.04
N LEU A 207 -13.39 7.86 3.46
CA LEU A 207 -12.28 8.52 4.17
C LEU A 207 -12.76 9.36 5.35
N SER A 208 -13.89 10.05 5.19
CA SER A 208 -14.52 10.84 6.25
C SER A 208 -15.02 9.95 7.38
N TRP A 209 -15.75 8.89 7.02
CA TRP A 209 -16.25 7.92 8.00
C TRP A 209 -15.11 7.24 8.76
N LEU A 210 -14.05 6.78 8.07
CA LEU A 210 -12.87 6.18 8.69
C LEU A 210 -12.21 7.16 9.66
N SER A 211 -12.03 8.43 9.27
CA SER A 211 -11.44 9.44 10.15
C SER A 211 -12.21 9.57 11.46
N SER A 212 -13.54 9.61 11.38
CA SER A 212 -14.40 9.73 12.56
C SER A 212 -14.44 8.44 13.37
N HIS A 213 -14.63 7.30 12.71
CA HIS A 213 -14.71 6.00 13.36
C HIS A 213 -13.42 5.62 14.09
N LEU A 214 -12.27 5.85 13.47
CA LEU A 214 -10.97 5.57 14.07
C LEU A 214 -10.65 6.55 15.22
N ALA A 215 -11.07 7.81 15.14
CA ALA A 215 -10.93 8.76 16.25
C ALA A 215 -11.67 8.29 17.51
N THR A 216 -12.85 7.65 17.39
CA THR A 216 -13.57 7.06 18.55
C THR A 216 -12.83 5.88 19.17
N ARG A 217 -11.89 5.26 18.44
CA ARG A 217 -11.02 4.18 18.91
C ARG A 217 -9.68 4.68 19.47
N GLY A 218 -9.51 6.01 19.59
CA GLY A 218 -8.30 6.63 20.15
C GLY A 218 -7.17 6.81 19.14
N VAL A 219 -7.42 6.57 17.85
CA VAL A 219 -6.44 6.86 16.79
C VAL A 219 -6.32 8.36 16.62
N LYS A 220 -5.07 8.85 16.57
CA LYS A 220 -4.76 10.27 16.39
C LYS A 220 -4.25 10.60 14.99
N LYS A 221 -3.67 9.61 14.31
CA LYS A 221 -3.06 9.78 13.00
C LYS A 221 -3.51 8.68 12.05
N LEU A 222 -4.00 9.08 10.87
CA LEU A 222 -4.39 8.17 9.80
C LEU A 222 -3.43 8.33 8.63
N CYS A 223 -2.80 7.22 8.22
CA CYS A 223 -1.83 7.15 7.14
C CYS A 223 -2.39 6.35 5.96
N ILE A 224 -1.91 6.66 4.76
CA ILE A 224 -2.30 5.97 3.53
C ILE A 224 -1.20 6.14 2.48
N SER A 225 -1.04 5.17 1.57
CA SER A 225 -0.06 5.25 0.49
C SER A 225 -0.61 4.79 -0.86
N THR A 226 -0.06 5.33 -1.94
CA THR A 226 -0.33 4.89 -3.31
C THR A 226 0.85 5.24 -4.22
N GLN A 227 0.83 4.73 -5.45
CA GLN A 227 1.78 5.12 -6.50
C GLN A 227 1.53 6.55 -6.96
N ILE A 228 2.61 7.29 -7.29
CA ILE A 228 2.54 8.70 -7.69
C ILE A 228 1.64 8.93 -8.92
N GLN A 229 1.58 7.96 -9.83
CA GLN A 229 0.73 8.03 -11.02
C GLN A 229 -0.78 7.90 -10.72
N ASN A 230 -1.17 7.52 -9.50
CA ASN A 230 -2.57 7.45 -9.09
C ASN A 230 -3.10 8.84 -8.69
N GLU A 231 -2.96 9.81 -9.58
CA GLU A 231 -3.28 11.21 -9.33
C GLU A 231 -4.72 11.45 -8.87
N ARG A 232 -5.66 10.65 -9.39
CA ARG A 232 -7.07 10.78 -9.01
C ARG A 232 -7.28 10.54 -7.52
N VAL A 233 -6.65 9.51 -6.99
CA VAL A 233 -6.69 9.14 -5.57
C VAL A 233 -5.94 10.18 -4.73
N ILE A 234 -4.76 10.62 -5.16
CA ILE A 234 -3.97 11.65 -4.49
C ILE A 234 -4.79 12.95 -4.35
N ARG A 235 -5.46 13.38 -5.43
CA ARG A 235 -6.35 14.57 -5.36
C ARG A 235 -7.52 14.38 -4.38
N ALA A 236 -8.06 13.16 -4.26
CA ALA A 236 -9.10 12.88 -3.27
C ALA A 236 -8.56 12.96 -1.84
N TRP A 237 -7.36 12.46 -1.58
CA TRP A 237 -6.72 12.55 -0.26
C TRP A 237 -6.44 13.98 0.17
N ILE A 238 -5.88 14.80 -0.74
CA ILE A 238 -5.63 16.23 -0.48
C ILE A 238 -6.93 16.95 -0.12
N ARG A 239 -8.02 16.71 -0.88
CA ARG A 239 -9.35 17.28 -0.55
C ARG A 239 -9.90 16.77 0.79
N SER A 240 -9.53 15.57 1.20
CA SER A 240 -9.92 14.98 2.49
C SER A 240 -9.01 15.41 3.65
N GLY A 241 -8.06 16.33 3.42
CA GLY A 241 -7.17 16.90 4.44
C GLY A 241 -5.92 16.06 4.74
N PHE A 242 -5.57 15.11 3.88
CA PHE A 242 -4.29 14.41 3.98
C PHE A 242 -3.17 15.26 3.38
N ASN A 243 -1.99 15.20 3.99
CA ASN A 243 -0.77 15.87 3.54
C ASN A 243 0.30 14.84 3.18
N LEU A 244 1.11 15.13 2.16
CA LEU A 244 2.26 14.32 1.80
C LEU A 244 3.28 14.33 2.96
N VAL A 245 3.74 13.16 3.36
CA VAL A 245 4.74 13.00 4.44
C VAL A 245 6.12 12.67 3.89
N PHE A 246 6.19 11.66 3.03
CA PHE A 246 7.41 11.25 2.32
C PHE A 246 7.08 10.43 1.08
N SER A 247 8.09 10.16 0.28
CA SER A 247 7.97 9.28 -0.88
C SER A 247 9.16 8.32 -0.99
N LEU A 248 8.93 7.16 -1.61
CA LEU A 248 9.90 6.10 -1.80
C LEU A 248 9.96 5.73 -3.27
N ASN A 249 11.15 5.58 -3.82
CA ASN A 249 11.34 4.90 -5.09
C ASN A 249 11.29 3.39 -4.86
N THR A 250 10.56 2.67 -5.72
CA THR A 250 10.58 1.21 -5.77
C THR A 250 11.37 0.77 -6.99
N PHE A 251 12.40 0.00 -6.77
CA PHE A 251 13.25 -0.59 -7.82
C PHE A 251 13.08 -2.10 -7.82
N HIS A 252 13.07 -2.69 -9.01
CA HIS A 252 13.22 -4.11 -9.22
C HIS A 252 14.65 -4.39 -9.67
N LEU A 253 15.31 -5.30 -8.97
CA LEU A 253 16.62 -5.83 -9.34
C LEU A 253 16.46 -7.32 -9.59
N MET A 254 16.80 -7.76 -10.78
CA MET A 254 16.57 -9.13 -11.23
C MET A 254 17.86 -9.78 -11.68
N GLN A 255 18.05 -11.04 -11.27
CA GLN A 255 19.08 -11.89 -11.87
C GLN A 255 18.73 -12.12 -13.34
N PRO A 256 19.68 -12.05 -14.28
CA PRO A 256 19.42 -12.48 -15.65
C PRO A 256 19.14 -13.99 -15.66
N ASN A 257 18.16 -14.39 -16.47
CA ASN A 257 17.84 -15.80 -16.72
C ASN A 257 18.99 -16.49 -17.47
#